data_116ff10a930035accf6c64a2be21962b
#
_entry.id   116ff10a930035accf6c64a2be21962b
#
_cell.length_a   1.000
_cell.length_b   1.000
_cell.length_c   1.000
_cell.angle_alpha   90.00
_cell.angle_beta   90.00
_cell.angle_gamma   90.00
#
_symmetry.space_group_name_H-M   'P 1'
#
loop_
_entity.id
_entity.type
_entity.pdbx_description
1 polymer ?
#
loop_
_entity_poly.entity_id
_entity_poly.type
_entity_poly.pdbx_seq_one_letter_code
_entity_poly.pdbx_strand_id
1 'polypeptide(L)'
;VMFKGDFVHLDKFKTMIETNWPGSLISLKHARELHPRAKEYLYRLSRRNEIKRVVRGWYIIPIDYRDPWDFITRDKGFKVIIKQTAASIWNYDFIHRDVIHLAVNDKAYGRALEALGKIMRWNFEVEYHKVIPYEYRKINNLYIETIESSIVSCIVDWSFIDAFATLYFRRREIDFSKLKTLSRWKRISNTDLRAWTLIKYGCSLLNEYLGKRIFKIKSTEIKQIDIKELVKEAVEKVIEHA
;
A
#
# COMPACT_ATOMS: atom_id res chain seq x y z
N VAL A 1 -2.77 43.85 -17.84
CA VAL A 1 -3.02 43.65 -19.29
C VAL A 1 -2.37 42.32 -19.64
N MET A 2 -3.18 41.26 -19.87
CA MET A 2 -2.69 39.94 -20.33
C MET A 2 -2.60 39.98 -21.87
N PHE A 3 -1.42 39.68 -22.41
CA PHE A 3 -1.23 39.58 -23.86
C PHE A 3 -1.86 38.28 -24.39
N LYS A 4 -2.53 38.35 -25.57
CA LYS A 4 -3.13 37.15 -26.23
C LYS A 4 -2.16 35.96 -26.36
N GLY A 5 -0.87 36.20 -26.55
CA GLY A 5 0.16 35.15 -26.62
C GLY A 5 0.36 34.33 -25.33
N ASP A 6 0.09 34.93 -24.16
CA ASP A 6 0.21 34.21 -22.87
C ASP A 6 -0.87 33.12 -22.67
N PHE A 7 -2.04 33.29 -23.29
CA PHE A 7 -3.11 32.28 -23.22
C PHE A 7 -2.77 31.04 -24.03
N VAL A 8 -2.24 31.21 -25.23
CA VAL A 8 -1.83 30.08 -26.10
C VAL A 8 -0.76 29.23 -25.39
N HIS A 9 0.18 29.88 -24.71
CA HIS A 9 1.21 29.15 -23.95
C HIS A 9 0.66 28.45 -22.69
N LEU A 10 -0.32 29.05 -22.01
CA LEU A 10 -0.94 28.46 -20.83
C LEU A 10 -1.76 27.22 -21.18
N ASP A 11 -2.58 27.29 -22.24
CA ASP A 11 -3.40 26.17 -22.69
C ASP A 11 -2.52 25.04 -23.22
N LYS A 12 -1.46 25.36 -23.98
CA LYS A 12 -0.47 24.35 -24.39
C LYS A 12 0.19 23.67 -23.20
N PHE A 13 0.58 24.43 -22.18
CA PHE A 13 1.16 23.88 -20.96
C PHE A 13 0.17 22.97 -20.21
N LYS A 14 -1.10 23.36 -20.13
CA LYS A 14 -2.17 22.53 -19.56
C LYS A 14 -2.29 21.21 -20.31
N THR A 15 -2.39 21.24 -21.64
CA THR A 15 -2.45 20.03 -22.48
C THR A 15 -1.22 19.13 -22.24
N MET A 16 -0.03 19.71 -22.11
CA MET A 16 1.18 18.93 -21.80
C MET A 16 1.08 18.24 -20.45
N ILE A 17 0.54 18.89 -19.41
CA ILE A 17 0.32 18.28 -18.11
C ILE A 17 -0.72 17.17 -18.21
N GLU A 18 -1.86 17.41 -18.84
CA GLU A 18 -2.95 16.44 -19.01
C GLU A 18 -2.49 15.20 -19.78
N THR A 19 -1.63 15.37 -20.77
CA THR A 19 -1.08 14.28 -21.57
C THR A 19 -0.04 13.46 -20.77
N ASN A 20 0.85 14.15 -20.04
CA ASN A 20 1.95 13.48 -19.36
C ASN A 20 1.58 12.89 -18.00
N TRP A 21 0.63 13.48 -17.27
CA TRP A 21 0.19 13.04 -15.94
C TRP A 21 -1.33 13.00 -15.79
N PRO A 22 -2.05 12.24 -16.63
CA PRO A 22 -3.51 12.13 -16.53
C PRO A 22 -3.90 11.48 -15.19
N GLY A 23 -4.58 12.25 -14.34
CA GLY A 23 -5.03 11.74 -13.05
C GLY A 23 -3.92 11.43 -12.03
N SER A 24 -2.77 12.10 -12.14
CA SER A 24 -1.60 11.89 -11.30
C SER A 24 -1.26 13.14 -10.49
N LEU A 25 -0.60 12.94 -9.34
CA LEU A 25 0.02 14.04 -8.60
C LEU A 25 1.21 14.61 -9.38
N ILE A 26 1.22 15.93 -9.51
CA ILE A 26 2.23 16.67 -10.29
C ILE A 26 3.04 17.53 -9.33
N SER A 27 4.35 17.29 -9.24
CA SER A 27 5.24 18.18 -8.51
C SER A 27 5.62 19.40 -9.36
N LEU A 28 5.92 20.51 -8.70
CA LEU A 28 6.51 21.67 -9.37
C LEU A 28 7.82 21.31 -10.09
N LYS A 29 8.58 20.31 -9.61
CA LYS A 29 9.78 19.81 -10.27
C LYS A 29 9.43 19.20 -11.62
N HIS A 30 8.48 18.26 -11.69
CA HIS A 30 8.01 17.65 -12.93
C HIS A 30 7.45 18.71 -13.91
N ALA A 31 6.69 19.67 -13.41
CA ALA A 31 6.15 20.73 -14.24
C ALA A 31 7.24 21.64 -14.85
N ARG A 32 8.34 21.88 -14.15
CA ARG A 32 9.50 22.63 -14.66
C ARG A 32 10.26 21.93 -15.78
N GLU A 33 10.21 20.62 -15.82
CA GLU A 33 10.78 19.83 -16.92
C GLU A 33 10.02 20.08 -18.24
N LEU A 34 8.73 20.45 -18.16
CA LEU A 34 7.92 20.83 -19.33
C LEU A 34 8.08 22.28 -19.74
N HIS A 35 8.23 23.20 -18.78
CA HIS A 35 8.28 24.63 -19.09
C HIS A 35 8.96 25.44 -17.99
N PRO A 36 9.89 26.36 -18.31
CA PRO A 36 10.59 27.19 -17.33
C PRO A 36 9.67 28.06 -16.44
N ARG A 37 8.55 28.57 -17.01
CA ARG A 37 7.52 29.34 -16.30
C ARG A 37 6.45 28.48 -15.61
N ALA A 38 6.71 27.19 -15.38
CA ALA A 38 5.72 26.26 -14.80
C ALA A 38 5.10 26.75 -13.49
N LYS A 39 5.90 27.37 -12.59
CA LYS A 39 5.38 27.92 -11.33
C LYS A 39 4.27 28.93 -11.55
N GLU A 40 4.45 29.83 -12.49
CA GLU A 40 3.45 30.87 -12.84
C GLU A 40 2.22 30.25 -13.50
N TYR A 41 2.41 29.31 -14.43
CA TYR A 41 1.33 28.62 -15.11
C TYR A 41 0.49 27.76 -14.15
N LEU A 42 1.12 26.99 -13.27
CA LEU A 42 0.41 26.24 -12.24
C LEU A 42 -0.39 27.18 -11.32
N TYR A 43 0.16 28.33 -10.94
CA TYR A 43 -0.57 29.32 -10.15
C TYR A 43 -1.79 29.85 -10.93
N ARG A 44 -1.64 30.23 -12.19
CA ARG A 44 -2.75 30.72 -13.04
C ARG A 44 -3.84 29.66 -13.24
N LEU A 45 -3.47 28.40 -13.56
CA LEU A 45 -4.40 27.29 -13.71
C LEU A 45 -5.14 27.00 -12.39
N SER A 46 -4.45 27.06 -11.27
CA SER A 46 -5.06 26.86 -9.94
C SER A 46 -6.07 27.98 -9.61
N ARG A 47 -5.79 29.23 -9.99
CA ARG A 47 -6.73 30.36 -9.83
C ARG A 47 -7.97 30.22 -10.71
N ARG A 48 -7.89 29.49 -11.79
CA ARG A 48 -9.03 29.17 -12.69
C ARG A 48 -9.76 27.90 -12.30
N ASN A 49 -9.37 27.24 -11.20
CA ASN A 49 -9.87 25.91 -10.78
C ASN A 49 -9.67 24.80 -11.82
N GLU A 50 -8.75 25.00 -12.77
CA GLU A 50 -8.42 23.99 -13.79
C GLU A 50 -7.44 22.93 -13.25
N ILE A 51 -6.67 23.28 -12.22
CA ILE A 51 -5.90 22.34 -11.39
C ILE A 51 -6.15 22.66 -9.92
N LYS A 52 -5.98 21.67 -9.05
CA LYS A 52 -6.09 21.83 -7.61
C LYS A 52 -4.71 21.71 -6.95
N ARG A 53 -4.35 22.69 -6.13
CA ARG A 53 -3.17 22.59 -5.30
C ARG A 53 -3.48 21.70 -4.11
N VAL A 54 -2.73 20.59 -3.97
CA VAL A 54 -2.89 19.64 -2.86
C VAL A 54 -2.10 20.10 -1.63
N VAL A 55 -0.80 20.35 -1.81
CA VAL A 55 0.07 20.99 -0.83
C VAL A 55 1.08 21.90 -1.56
N ARG A 56 1.97 22.56 -0.81
CA ARG A 56 3.00 23.41 -1.42
C ARG A 56 3.86 22.63 -2.42
N GLY A 57 3.81 23.03 -3.70
CA GLY A 57 4.59 22.44 -4.78
C GLY A 57 4.01 21.16 -5.38
N TRP A 58 2.80 20.73 -4.97
CA TRP A 58 2.10 19.58 -5.52
C TRP A 58 0.68 19.95 -5.95
N TYR A 59 0.30 19.44 -7.10
CA TYR A 59 -0.96 19.76 -7.79
C TYR A 59 -1.58 18.49 -8.36
N ILE A 60 -2.88 18.55 -8.62
CA ILE A 60 -3.61 17.50 -9.31
C ILE A 60 -4.59 18.14 -10.31
N ILE A 61 -4.75 17.53 -11.45
CA ILE A 61 -5.82 17.86 -12.37
C ILE A 61 -7.10 17.24 -11.79
N PRO A 62 -8.15 18.05 -11.53
CA PRO A 62 -9.41 17.50 -11.07
C PRO A 62 -9.99 16.61 -12.15
N ILE A 63 -10.08 15.33 -11.87
CA ILE A 63 -10.85 14.36 -12.63
C ILE A 63 -11.82 13.68 -11.67
N ASP A 64 -12.86 13.10 -12.21
CA ASP A 64 -13.85 12.38 -11.42
C ASP A 64 -13.30 10.97 -11.12
N TYR A 65 -12.66 10.83 -9.96
CA TYR A 65 -12.19 9.52 -9.47
C TYR A 65 -13.37 8.79 -8.84
N ARG A 66 -13.61 7.57 -9.27
CA ARG A 66 -14.68 6.72 -8.71
C ARG A 66 -14.37 6.32 -7.26
N ASP A 67 -13.10 6.01 -6.99
CA ASP A 67 -12.63 5.54 -5.69
C ASP A 67 -11.10 5.78 -5.55
N PRO A 68 -10.50 5.53 -4.38
CA PRO A 68 -9.07 5.70 -4.19
C PRO A 68 -8.22 4.79 -5.08
N TRP A 69 -8.71 3.61 -5.49
CA TRP A 69 -7.98 2.69 -6.37
C TRP A 69 -7.88 3.22 -7.79
N ASP A 70 -8.92 3.92 -8.28
CA ASP A 70 -8.88 4.59 -9.57
C ASP A 70 -7.77 5.65 -9.63
N PHE A 71 -7.56 6.39 -8.53
CA PHE A 71 -6.41 7.28 -8.40
C PHE A 71 -5.08 6.52 -8.34
N ILE A 72 -4.95 5.51 -7.46
CA ILE A 72 -3.69 4.78 -7.23
C ILE A 72 -3.17 4.13 -8.51
N THR A 73 -4.08 3.60 -9.35
CA THR A 73 -3.72 2.96 -10.63
C THR A 73 -3.26 3.96 -11.69
N ARG A 74 -3.77 5.19 -11.68
CA ARG A 74 -3.43 6.26 -12.64
C ARG A 74 -2.19 7.03 -12.22
N ASP A 75 -1.99 7.23 -10.92
CA ASP A 75 -0.90 8.03 -10.39
C ASP A 75 0.46 7.41 -10.67
N LYS A 76 1.35 8.18 -11.28
CA LYS A 76 2.68 7.74 -11.71
C LYS A 76 3.76 7.82 -10.63
N GLY A 77 3.43 8.36 -9.44
CA GLY A 77 4.34 8.38 -8.32
C GLY A 77 4.68 6.97 -7.83
N PHE A 78 5.94 6.78 -7.39
CA PHE A 78 6.36 5.47 -6.88
C PHE A 78 5.81 5.21 -5.49
N LYS A 79 5.01 4.15 -5.39
CA LYS A 79 4.42 3.66 -4.16
C LYS A 79 4.27 2.15 -4.19
N VAL A 80 4.39 1.54 -3.04
CA VAL A 80 4.16 0.11 -2.85
C VAL A 80 2.97 -0.07 -1.93
N ILE A 81 2.02 -0.89 -2.33
CA ILE A 81 0.89 -1.32 -1.49
C ILE A 81 1.42 -2.36 -0.51
N ILE A 82 1.21 -2.13 0.79
CA ILE A 82 1.81 -2.91 1.87
C ILE A 82 0.80 -3.41 2.90
N LYS A 83 1.27 -4.28 3.81
CA LYS A 83 0.57 -4.73 5.01
C LYS A 83 -0.82 -5.30 4.72
N GLN A 84 -1.81 -4.91 5.53
CA GLN A 84 -3.19 -5.39 5.42
C GLN A 84 -3.80 -5.14 4.04
N THR A 85 -3.45 -4.02 3.40
CA THR A 85 -3.94 -3.72 2.05
C THR A 85 -3.35 -4.66 0.99
N ALA A 86 -2.06 -5.02 1.11
CA ALA A 86 -1.47 -6.05 0.25
C ALA A 86 -2.07 -7.42 0.56
N ALA A 87 -2.27 -7.74 1.84
CA ALA A 87 -2.89 -9.00 2.26
C ALA A 87 -4.32 -9.13 1.71
N SER A 88 -5.13 -8.05 1.71
CA SER A 88 -6.49 -8.10 1.15
C SER A 88 -6.51 -8.44 -0.34
N ILE A 89 -5.52 -7.96 -1.09
CA ILE A 89 -5.35 -8.35 -2.50
C ILE A 89 -5.04 -9.84 -2.64
N TRP A 90 -4.21 -10.39 -1.73
CA TRP A 90 -3.81 -11.80 -1.77
C TRP A 90 -4.89 -12.75 -1.22
N ASN A 91 -5.68 -12.32 -0.25
CA ASN A 91 -6.70 -13.15 0.41
C ASN A 91 -8.14 -12.88 -0.11
N TYR A 92 -8.27 -12.23 -1.27
CA TYR A 92 -9.55 -11.93 -1.91
C TYR A 92 -10.46 -11.02 -1.07
N ASP A 93 -9.87 -10.03 -0.40
CA ASP A 93 -10.57 -9.06 0.46
C ASP A 93 -11.36 -9.73 1.60
N PHE A 94 -10.75 -10.76 2.18
CA PHE A 94 -11.34 -11.55 3.27
C PHE A 94 -11.83 -10.68 4.43
N ILE A 95 -11.08 -9.60 4.75
CA ILE A 95 -11.53 -8.51 5.61
C ILE A 95 -11.47 -7.22 4.80
N HIS A 96 -12.64 -6.70 4.44
CA HIS A 96 -12.71 -5.40 3.80
C HIS A 96 -12.20 -4.30 4.75
N ARG A 97 -11.30 -3.46 4.24
CA ARG A 97 -10.74 -2.34 4.99
C ARG A 97 -10.78 -1.07 4.16
N ASP A 98 -11.23 0.01 4.80
CA ASP A 98 -11.27 1.33 4.17
C ASP A 98 -9.90 2.01 4.12
N VAL A 99 -8.90 1.44 4.79
CA VAL A 99 -7.54 2.01 4.87
C VAL A 99 -6.66 1.42 3.78
N ILE A 100 -5.94 2.28 3.08
CA ILE A 100 -4.95 1.87 2.08
C ILE A 100 -3.55 2.21 2.59
N HIS A 101 -2.77 1.18 2.89
CA HIS A 101 -1.39 1.29 3.37
C HIS A 101 -0.42 1.36 2.20
N LEU A 102 0.37 2.42 2.15
CA LEU A 102 1.31 2.71 1.08
C LEU A 102 2.71 2.98 1.65
N ALA A 103 3.73 2.39 1.06
CA ALA A 103 5.12 2.77 1.30
C ALA A 103 5.66 3.60 0.13
N VAL A 104 6.37 4.68 0.43
CA VAL A 104 7.00 5.56 -0.55
C VAL A 104 8.44 5.86 -0.19
N ASN A 105 9.27 6.17 -1.17
CA ASN A 105 10.67 6.56 -0.96
C ASN A 105 10.92 8.08 -1.11
N ASP A 106 9.91 8.84 -1.50
CA ASP A 106 9.93 10.31 -1.54
C ASP A 106 8.99 10.87 -0.45
N LYS A 107 9.58 11.54 0.54
CA LYS A 107 8.83 12.14 1.65
C LYS A 107 7.88 13.26 1.21
N ALA A 108 8.26 14.02 0.19
CA ALA A 108 7.42 15.11 -0.32
C ALA A 108 6.20 14.55 -1.06
N TYR A 109 6.39 13.49 -1.83
CA TYR A 109 5.32 12.76 -2.48
C TYR A 109 4.38 12.09 -1.45
N GLY A 110 4.93 11.44 -0.42
CA GLY A 110 4.13 10.85 0.66
C GLY A 110 3.21 11.88 1.35
N ARG A 111 3.74 13.05 1.69
CA ARG A 111 2.93 14.15 2.25
C ARG A 111 1.84 14.63 1.28
N ALA A 112 2.11 14.61 -0.03
CA ALA A 112 1.12 14.98 -1.03
C ALA A 112 0.00 13.94 -1.12
N LEU A 113 0.31 12.64 -1.02
CA LEU A 113 -0.67 11.54 -0.95
C LEU A 113 -1.58 11.67 0.27
N GLU A 114 -1.01 11.86 1.47
CA GLU A 114 -1.78 12.06 2.70
C GLU A 114 -2.70 13.28 2.60
N ALA A 115 -2.20 14.39 2.06
CA ALA A 115 -2.99 15.59 1.90
C ALA A 115 -4.11 15.40 0.86
N LEU A 116 -3.85 14.69 -0.24
CA LEU A 116 -4.87 14.33 -1.22
C LEU A 116 -5.93 13.43 -0.58
N GLY A 117 -5.53 12.42 0.20
CA GLY A 117 -6.45 11.56 0.93
C GLY A 117 -7.42 12.38 1.79
N LYS A 118 -6.92 13.35 2.56
CA LYS A 118 -7.77 14.26 3.36
C LYS A 118 -8.74 15.09 2.52
N ILE A 119 -8.28 15.62 1.37
CA ILE A 119 -9.11 16.41 0.45
C ILE A 119 -10.24 15.58 -0.16
N MET A 120 -9.92 14.34 -0.53
CA MET A 120 -10.83 13.42 -1.21
C MET A 120 -11.63 12.55 -0.23
N ARG A 121 -11.36 12.64 1.07
CA ARG A 121 -11.90 11.78 2.13
C ARG A 121 -11.55 10.29 1.94
N TRP A 122 -10.36 10.03 1.40
CA TRP A 122 -9.77 8.70 1.30
C TRP A 122 -8.84 8.45 2.48
N ASN A 123 -8.85 7.25 2.99
CA ASN A 123 -8.05 6.88 4.15
C ASN A 123 -6.71 6.26 3.70
N PHE A 124 -5.72 7.11 3.43
CA PHE A 124 -4.36 6.69 3.10
C PHE A 124 -3.49 6.73 4.36
N GLU A 125 -2.86 5.61 4.67
CA GLU A 125 -1.73 5.53 5.59
C GLU A 125 -0.44 5.39 4.80
N VAL A 126 0.43 6.41 4.87
CA VAL A 126 1.63 6.49 4.05
C VAL A 126 2.88 6.39 4.91
N GLU A 127 3.71 5.37 4.66
CA GLU A 127 5.01 5.20 5.29
C GLU A 127 6.11 5.72 4.37
N TYR A 128 7.01 6.50 4.94
CA TYR A 128 8.22 6.95 4.25
C TYR A 128 9.41 6.09 4.63
N HIS A 129 10.08 5.55 3.63
CA HIS A 129 11.33 4.82 3.78
C HIS A 129 12.35 5.30 2.75
N LYS A 130 13.59 5.62 3.18
CA LYS A 130 14.68 5.93 2.24
C LYS A 130 14.92 4.78 1.26
N VAL A 131 14.83 3.55 1.78
CA VAL A 131 14.80 2.30 1.01
C VAL A 131 13.59 1.52 1.51
N ILE A 132 12.70 1.14 0.61
CA ILE A 132 11.49 0.40 0.98
C ILE A 132 11.89 -0.98 1.52
N PRO A 133 11.54 -1.30 2.79
CA PRO A 133 12.00 -2.53 3.45
C PRO A 133 11.13 -3.75 3.14
N TYR A 134 10.11 -3.58 2.32
CA TYR A 134 9.18 -4.62 1.90
C TYR A 134 9.63 -5.23 0.59
N GLU A 135 9.55 -6.55 0.45
CA GLU A 135 9.67 -7.18 -0.86
C GLU A 135 8.38 -6.98 -1.64
N TYR A 136 8.48 -6.48 -2.85
CA TYR A 136 7.32 -6.18 -3.69
C TYR A 136 7.53 -6.66 -5.12
N ARG A 137 6.42 -6.85 -5.82
CA ARG A 137 6.40 -7.14 -7.26
C ARG A 137 5.45 -6.20 -7.98
N LYS A 138 5.69 -6.00 -9.27
CA LYS A 138 4.79 -5.24 -10.12
C LYS A 138 3.71 -6.16 -10.68
N ILE A 139 2.44 -5.79 -10.45
CA ILE A 139 1.27 -6.45 -11.05
C ILE A 139 0.50 -5.36 -11.79
N ASN A 140 0.40 -5.50 -13.12
CA ASN A 140 -0.12 -4.43 -13.97
C ASN A 140 0.67 -3.13 -13.75
N ASN A 141 0.03 -2.07 -13.28
CA ASN A 141 0.67 -0.78 -12.98
C ASN A 141 0.91 -0.55 -11.47
N LEU A 142 0.64 -1.55 -10.62
CA LEU A 142 0.77 -1.44 -9.17
C LEU A 142 2.00 -2.19 -8.69
N TYR A 143 2.68 -1.62 -7.69
CA TYR A 143 3.68 -2.31 -6.91
C TYR A 143 3.02 -2.82 -5.63
N ILE A 144 3.05 -4.13 -5.42
CA ILE A 144 2.36 -4.79 -4.31
C ILE A 144 3.36 -5.63 -3.54
N GLU A 145 3.35 -5.53 -2.24
CA GLU A 145 4.14 -6.39 -1.36
C GLU A 145 3.91 -7.87 -1.70
N THR A 146 4.98 -8.68 -1.76
CA THR A 146 4.86 -10.11 -2.09
C THR A 146 4.03 -10.84 -1.03
N ILE A 147 3.51 -12.01 -1.38
CA ILE A 147 2.68 -12.83 -0.47
C ILE A 147 3.43 -13.07 0.85
N GLU A 148 4.68 -13.51 0.77
CA GLU A 148 5.50 -13.83 1.96
C GLU A 148 5.81 -12.59 2.79
N SER A 149 6.15 -11.47 2.13
CA SER A 149 6.43 -10.21 2.81
C SER A 149 5.18 -9.66 3.50
N SER A 150 4.02 -9.72 2.83
CA SER A 150 2.72 -9.29 3.35
C SER A 150 2.29 -10.11 4.58
N ILE A 151 2.49 -11.43 4.57
CA ILE A 151 2.24 -12.27 5.74
C ILE A 151 3.12 -11.81 6.91
N VAL A 152 4.41 -11.56 6.67
CA VAL A 152 5.34 -11.14 7.72
C VAL A 152 4.99 -9.77 8.26
N SER A 153 4.68 -8.79 7.40
CA SER A 153 4.31 -7.44 7.84
C SER A 153 3.02 -7.44 8.65
N CYS A 154 2.00 -8.21 8.22
CA CYS A 154 0.76 -8.38 8.99
C CYS A 154 1.00 -9.03 10.36
N ILE A 155 1.84 -10.05 10.45
CA ILE A 155 2.20 -10.68 11.74
C ILE A 155 2.91 -9.67 12.66
N VAL A 156 3.86 -8.88 12.12
CA VAL A 156 4.60 -7.88 12.89
C VAL A 156 3.67 -6.79 13.44
N ASP A 157 2.65 -6.42 12.69
CA ASP A 157 1.67 -5.37 13.02
C ASP A 157 0.39 -5.91 13.69
N TRP A 158 0.41 -7.12 14.23
CA TRP A 158 -0.71 -7.76 14.94
C TRP A 158 -1.96 -8.02 14.09
N SER A 159 -1.87 -7.95 12.78
CA SER A 159 -2.97 -8.24 11.85
C SER A 159 -3.02 -9.73 11.52
N PHE A 160 -3.23 -10.56 12.57
CA PHE A 160 -3.13 -12.03 12.46
C PHE A 160 -4.16 -12.63 11.50
N ILE A 161 -5.39 -12.10 11.48
CA ILE A 161 -6.44 -12.60 10.58
C ILE A 161 -6.01 -12.43 9.12
N ASP A 162 -5.52 -11.24 8.73
CA ASP A 162 -5.04 -10.98 7.38
C ASP A 162 -3.86 -11.91 7.00
N ALA A 163 -2.94 -12.12 7.94
CA ALA A 163 -1.79 -13.01 7.74
C ALA A 163 -2.22 -14.46 7.53
N PHE A 164 -3.10 -14.99 8.38
CA PHE A 164 -3.53 -16.39 8.31
C PHE A 164 -4.53 -16.64 7.19
N ALA A 165 -5.38 -15.67 6.83
CA ALA A 165 -6.20 -15.73 5.63
C ALA A 165 -5.31 -15.80 4.37
N THR A 166 -4.28 -14.95 4.28
CA THR A 166 -3.32 -14.99 3.17
C THR A 166 -2.58 -16.33 3.12
N LEU A 167 -2.12 -16.84 4.26
CA LEU A 167 -1.51 -18.18 4.37
C LEU A 167 -2.45 -19.26 3.86
N TYR A 168 -3.70 -19.24 4.25
CA TYR A 168 -4.69 -20.25 3.87
C TYR A 168 -5.05 -20.19 2.38
N PHE A 169 -5.41 -19.01 1.87
CA PHE A 169 -5.88 -18.86 0.48
C PHE A 169 -4.74 -19.02 -0.53
N ARG A 170 -3.53 -18.59 -0.19
CA ARG A 170 -2.35 -18.67 -1.09
C ARG A 170 -1.38 -19.81 -0.75
N ARG A 171 -1.77 -20.79 0.06
CA ARG A 171 -0.93 -21.89 0.54
C ARG A 171 -0.15 -22.66 -0.52
N ARG A 172 -0.64 -22.70 -1.76
CA ARG A 172 0.01 -23.36 -2.90
C ARG A 172 1.04 -22.49 -3.60
N GLU A 173 0.99 -21.18 -3.40
CA GLU A 173 1.84 -20.18 -4.06
C GLU A 173 2.99 -19.71 -3.15
N ILE A 174 2.93 -20.01 -1.85
CA ILE A 174 3.91 -19.54 -0.87
C ILE A 174 5.21 -20.31 -0.98
N ASP A 175 6.32 -19.58 -1.12
CA ASP A 175 7.65 -20.10 -0.89
C ASP A 175 7.98 -20.07 0.62
N PHE A 176 7.86 -21.22 1.29
CA PHE A 176 8.13 -21.34 2.72
C PHE A 176 9.59 -21.11 3.09
N SER A 177 10.56 -21.35 2.21
CA SER A 177 11.96 -20.99 2.42
C SER A 177 12.15 -19.50 2.52
N LYS A 178 11.54 -18.78 1.59
CA LYS A 178 11.53 -17.32 1.54
C LYS A 178 10.79 -16.73 2.75
N LEU A 179 9.59 -17.25 3.05
CA LEU A 179 8.81 -16.84 4.22
C LEU A 179 9.61 -16.98 5.52
N LYS A 180 10.31 -18.12 5.71
CA LYS A 180 11.21 -18.33 6.84
C LYS A 180 12.34 -17.31 6.87
N THR A 181 12.97 -17.04 5.74
CA THR A 181 14.08 -16.08 5.63
C THR A 181 13.65 -14.68 6.04
N LEU A 182 12.49 -14.22 5.56
CA LEU A 182 11.94 -12.90 5.87
C LEU A 182 11.51 -12.77 7.34
N SER A 183 10.95 -13.83 7.93
CA SER A 183 10.29 -13.79 9.25
C SER A 183 11.19 -14.16 10.43
N ARG A 184 12.26 -14.97 10.22
CA ARG A 184 13.05 -15.55 11.32
C ARG A 184 13.70 -14.53 12.26
N TRP A 185 14.02 -13.34 11.76
CA TRP A 185 14.65 -12.26 12.52
C TRP A 185 13.71 -11.09 12.85
N LYS A 186 12.53 -11.05 12.25
CA LYS A 186 11.55 -10.01 12.54
C LYS A 186 10.87 -10.29 13.87
N ARG A 187 10.86 -9.29 14.75
CA ARG A 187 10.12 -9.33 16.01
C ARG A 187 8.74 -8.71 15.79
N ILE A 188 7.78 -9.23 16.52
CA ILE A 188 6.45 -8.64 16.59
C ILE A 188 6.55 -7.36 17.41
N SER A 189 5.87 -6.33 16.99
CA SER A 189 5.87 -5.03 17.66
C SER A 189 5.61 -5.18 19.15
N ASN A 190 6.47 -4.56 19.97
CA ASN A 190 6.38 -4.58 21.43
C ASN A 190 6.49 -5.97 22.11
N THR A 191 7.09 -6.95 21.46
CA THR A 191 7.33 -8.28 22.03
C THR A 191 8.71 -8.82 21.71
N ASP A 192 9.12 -9.88 22.43
CA ASP A 192 10.32 -10.65 22.13
C ASP A 192 10.08 -11.81 21.16
N LEU A 193 8.81 -12.03 20.76
CA LEU A 193 8.44 -13.09 19.83
C LEU A 193 8.87 -12.77 18.41
N ARG A 194 9.34 -13.81 17.73
CA ARG A 194 9.68 -13.73 16.31
C ARG A 194 8.50 -14.11 15.44
N ALA A 195 8.29 -13.39 14.35
CA ALA A 195 7.22 -13.63 13.41
C ALA A 195 7.18 -15.09 12.92
N TRP A 196 8.36 -15.71 12.67
CA TRP A 196 8.44 -17.13 12.28
C TRP A 196 7.85 -18.09 13.31
N THR A 197 7.96 -17.78 14.58
CA THR A 197 7.37 -18.59 15.66
C THR A 197 5.84 -18.59 15.57
N LEU A 198 5.24 -17.42 15.37
CA LEU A 198 3.78 -17.31 15.20
C LEU A 198 3.28 -17.95 13.90
N ILE A 199 4.01 -17.78 12.81
CA ILE A 199 3.67 -18.43 11.53
C ILE A 199 3.64 -19.95 11.71
N LYS A 200 4.65 -20.54 12.37
CA LYS A 200 4.67 -21.98 12.63
C LYS A 200 3.49 -22.45 13.48
N TYR A 201 3.20 -21.70 14.53
CA TYR A 201 2.08 -22.01 15.42
C TYR A 201 0.74 -21.92 14.68
N GLY A 202 0.47 -20.86 13.95
CA GLY A 202 -0.75 -20.70 13.16
C GLY A 202 -0.90 -21.77 12.06
N CYS A 203 0.19 -22.13 11.37
CA CYS A 203 0.17 -23.26 10.43
C CYS A 203 -0.18 -24.60 11.11
N SER A 204 0.27 -24.80 12.35
CA SER A 204 -0.08 -26.01 13.14
C SER A 204 -1.57 -26.02 13.47
N LEU A 205 -2.13 -24.90 13.92
CA LEU A 205 -3.56 -24.75 14.18
C LEU A 205 -4.40 -24.96 12.93
N LEU A 206 -4.01 -24.35 11.79
CA LEU A 206 -4.69 -24.56 10.52
C LEU A 206 -4.72 -26.05 10.12
N ASN A 207 -3.63 -26.79 10.32
CA ASN A 207 -3.61 -28.24 10.09
C ASN A 207 -4.56 -29.00 11.01
N GLU A 208 -4.60 -28.62 12.29
CA GLU A 208 -5.46 -29.23 13.30
C GLU A 208 -6.93 -29.03 12.98
N TYR A 209 -7.37 -27.78 12.79
CA TYR A 209 -8.76 -27.45 12.46
C TYR A 209 -9.25 -28.06 11.15
N LEU A 210 -8.37 -28.20 10.17
CA LEU A 210 -8.71 -28.81 8.88
C LEU A 210 -8.65 -30.34 8.88
N GLY A 211 -8.20 -30.94 9.97
CA GLY A 211 -8.05 -32.40 10.11
C GLY A 211 -7.07 -33.02 9.11
N LYS A 212 -6.18 -32.18 8.50
CA LYS A 212 -5.20 -32.64 7.51
C LYS A 212 -3.93 -31.79 7.51
N ARG A 213 -2.81 -32.43 7.20
CA ARG A 213 -1.49 -31.77 7.16
C ARG A 213 -1.29 -31.02 5.83
N ILE A 214 -1.82 -29.79 5.75
CA ILE A 214 -1.63 -28.89 4.60
C ILE A 214 -0.24 -28.26 4.63
N PHE A 215 0.18 -27.81 5.81
CA PHE A 215 1.49 -27.18 6.02
C PHE A 215 2.48 -28.19 6.61
N LYS A 216 3.57 -28.48 5.89
CA LYS A 216 4.63 -29.41 6.32
C LYS A 216 5.64 -28.69 7.23
N ILE A 217 5.17 -28.05 8.27
CA ILE A 217 5.99 -27.30 9.23
C ILE A 217 5.93 -28.00 10.59
N LYS A 218 7.07 -28.07 11.31
CA LYS A 218 7.09 -28.57 12.69
C LYS A 218 6.41 -27.56 13.60
N SER A 219 5.49 -28.01 14.41
CA SER A 219 4.84 -27.23 15.45
C SER A 219 5.85 -26.56 16.38
N THR A 220 5.45 -25.48 16.98
CA THR A 220 6.22 -24.79 18.01
C THR A 220 5.27 -24.33 19.10
N GLU A 221 5.75 -24.27 20.32
CA GLU A 221 4.99 -23.80 21.46
C GLU A 221 5.20 -22.32 21.67
N ILE A 222 4.12 -21.60 22.02
CA ILE A 222 4.14 -20.18 22.41
C ILE A 222 3.83 -20.14 23.91
N LYS A 223 4.73 -19.55 24.69
CA LYS A 223 4.58 -19.42 26.13
C LYS A 223 3.69 -18.25 26.56
N GLN A 224 3.56 -17.24 25.73
CA GLN A 224 2.74 -16.05 25.99
C GLN A 224 1.28 -16.37 25.69
N ILE A 225 0.50 -16.57 26.75
CA ILE A 225 -0.90 -17.03 26.67
C ILE A 225 -1.77 -16.08 25.85
N ASP A 226 -1.67 -14.77 26.10
CA ASP A 226 -2.49 -13.76 25.41
C ASP A 226 -2.27 -13.79 23.88
N ILE A 227 -1.02 -13.89 23.44
CA ILE A 227 -0.71 -13.97 22.01
C ILE A 227 -1.17 -15.31 21.42
N LYS A 228 -1.06 -16.37 22.17
CA LYS A 228 -1.53 -17.69 21.76
C LYS A 228 -3.03 -17.69 21.48
N GLU A 229 -3.82 -17.08 22.35
CA GLU A 229 -5.28 -16.98 22.17
C GLU A 229 -5.63 -16.08 20.97
N LEU A 230 -4.99 -14.93 20.80
CA LEU A 230 -5.20 -14.06 19.63
C LEU A 230 -4.91 -14.77 18.31
N VAL A 231 -3.84 -15.57 18.24
CA VAL A 231 -3.53 -16.36 17.04
C VAL A 231 -4.57 -17.45 16.81
N LYS A 232 -5.06 -18.09 17.89
CA LYS A 232 -6.10 -19.11 17.82
C LYS A 232 -7.41 -18.52 17.28
N GLU A 233 -7.89 -17.41 17.86
CA GLU A 233 -9.07 -16.69 17.40
C GLU A 233 -8.96 -16.26 15.94
N ALA A 234 -7.79 -15.80 15.52
CA ALA A 234 -7.56 -15.40 14.13
C ALA A 234 -7.65 -16.60 13.17
N VAL A 235 -7.10 -17.75 13.55
CA VAL A 235 -7.17 -18.98 12.75
C VAL A 235 -8.61 -19.52 12.69
N GLU A 236 -9.32 -19.52 13.83
CA GLU A 236 -10.74 -19.93 13.90
C GLU A 236 -11.60 -19.12 12.95
N LYS A 237 -11.48 -17.77 12.98
CA LYS A 237 -12.20 -16.88 12.04
C LYS A 237 -11.90 -17.19 10.57
N VAL A 238 -10.65 -17.50 10.23
CA VAL A 238 -10.28 -17.88 8.87
C VAL A 238 -10.95 -19.18 8.45
N ILE A 239 -11.03 -20.18 9.34
CA ILE A 239 -11.64 -21.48 9.05
C ILE A 239 -13.17 -21.39 8.96
N GLU A 240 -13.82 -20.61 9.83
CA GLU A 240 -15.27 -20.42 9.84
C GLU A 240 -15.79 -19.79 8.54
N HIS A 241 -14.99 -18.99 7.86
CA HIS A 241 -15.40 -18.22 6.68
C HIS A 241 -14.67 -18.66 5.39
N ALA A 242 -13.84 -19.69 5.44
CA ALA A 242 -13.08 -20.24 4.31
C ALA A 242 -13.67 -21.55 3.78
#